data_9b35491e3d20a2d6fbf429a14f14f315
#
_entry.id   9b35491e3d20a2d6fbf429a14f14f315
#
_cell.length_a   1.000
_cell.length_b   1.000
_cell.length_c   1.000
_cell.angle_alpha   90.00
_cell.angle_beta   90.00
_cell.angle_gamma   90.00
#
_symmetry.space_group_name_H-M   'P 1'
#
loop_
_entity.id
_entity.type
_entity.pdbx_description
1 polymer ?
#
loop_
_entity_poly.entity_id
_entity_poly.type
_entity_poly.pdbx_seq_one_letter_code
_entity_poly.pdbx_strand_id
1 'polypeptide(L)'
;GYYSQVYGASGIEASQNNALKGDSSFASWTDVVNSMAGIETPGNDVRLTINSEIQKTAESVLEGYKGAVVVMNPKTGAVLACASSPTYDINDVDDILAQSASGTDTTNGALINRATSAVYAPGSTFKLVTLTALIEGNLATPSTTVDAPAQMTIGNASVTNADDIGYGTITLAQALAVSSNTAFGQFGEEVGSDLLVKTAQKFGFGSAIDTDIPTTASLMPDPDEMTTWETAWAACGQPVGEHASPAGPQATVLQMAMVASAIANDGVLEKPYFVEGIYNAQGERSFSATPKSLGSVMSSSSAKTITEMMEGVVNNGTGTGAKIQGVQVAGKTGTAETNKEYNDSWFVGFAPSDSPS
;
A
#
# COMPACT_ATOMS: atom_id res chain seq x y z
N GLY A 1 8.75 15.84 1.49
CA GLY A 1 10.18 15.88 1.80
C GLY A 1 10.59 17.18 2.44
N TYR A 2 11.87 17.40 2.61
CA TYR A 2 12.44 18.64 3.13
C TYR A 2 13.81 18.91 2.46
N TYR A 3 14.26 20.17 2.56
CA TYR A 3 15.62 20.58 2.26
C TYR A 3 16.18 21.34 3.47
N SER A 4 17.34 20.90 3.93
CA SER A 4 18.13 21.55 4.99
C SER A 4 19.55 21.79 4.48
N GLN A 5 20.11 22.96 4.76
CA GLN A 5 21.50 23.26 4.42
C GLN A 5 22.48 22.44 5.27
N VAL A 6 22.08 22.02 6.46
CA VAL A 6 22.92 21.28 7.43
C VAL A 6 22.74 19.77 7.27
N TYR A 7 21.48 19.31 7.13
CA TYR A 7 21.14 17.89 7.18
C TYR A 7 20.80 17.29 5.81
N GLY A 8 20.85 18.10 4.73
CA GLY A 8 20.57 17.63 3.37
C GLY A 8 19.08 17.63 3.05
N ALA A 9 18.67 16.75 2.14
CA ALA A 9 17.30 16.70 1.62
C ALA A 9 16.70 15.31 1.76
N SER A 10 15.38 15.23 1.77
CA SER A 10 14.63 13.97 1.74
C SER A 10 13.45 14.04 0.78
N GLY A 11 12.85 12.87 0.47
CA GLY A 11 11.67 12.79 -0.38
C GLY A 11 11.93 13.34 -1.79
N ILE A 12 11.00 14.12 -2.32
CA ILE A 12 11.07 14.70 -3.67
C ILE A 12 12.22 15.69 -3.78
N GLU A 13 12.50 16.50 -2.75
CA GLU A 13 13.62 17.45 -2.75
C GLU A 13 14.96 16.74 -2.91
N ALA A 14 15.10 15.54 -2.35
CA ALA A 14 16.30 14.72 -2.53
C ALA A 14 16.35 14.06 -3.91
N SER A 15 15.26 13.40 -4.30
CA SER A 15 15.22 12.61 -5.55
C SER A 15 15.25 13.49 -6.81
N GLN A 16 14.70 14.70 -6.73
CA GLN A 16 14.64 15.67 -7.83
C GLN A 16 15.63 16.83 -7.67
N ASN A 17 16.64 16.68 -6.80
CA ASN A 17 17.59 17.73 -6.48
C ASN A 17 18.31 18.30 -7.72
N ASN A 18 18.70 17.45 -8.69
CA ASN A 18 19.34 17.90 -9.91
C ASN A 18 18.40 18.76 -10.75
N ALA A 19 17.14 18.33 -10.92
CA ALA A 19 16.13 19.12 -11.63
C ALA A 19 15.89 20.47 -10.92
N LEU A 20 15.69 20.45 -9.60
CA LEU A 20 15.44 21.64 -8.79
C LEU A 20 16.62 22.63 -8.80
N LYS A 21 17.84 22.16 -9.02
CA LYS A 21 19.05 23.02 -9.17
C LYS A 21 19.27 23.53 -10.59
N GLY A 22 18.45 23.15 -11.55
CA GLY A 22 18.63 23.54 -12.95
C GLY A 22 19.59 22.63 -13.74
N ASP A 23 20.10 21.57 -13.13
CA ASP A 23 20.93 20.54 -13.79
C ASP A 23 20.02 19.65 -14.65
N SER A 24 19.47 20.20 -15.73
CA SER A 24 18.61 19.44 -16.63
C SER A 24 19.29 19.15 -17.95
N SER A 25 18.78 18.12 -18.66
CA SER A 25 19.17 17.77 -20.03
C SER A 25 18.93 18.89 -21.08
N PHE A 26 18.45 20.05 -20.63
CA PHE A 26 18.26 21.28 -21.40
C PHE A 26 19.42 22.28 -21.25
N ALA A 27 20.57 21.89 -20.69
CA ALA A 27 21.72 22.76 -20.69
C ALA A 27 21.96 23.29 -22.11
N SER A 28 21.41 24.44 -22.40
CA SER A 28 21.59 25.14 -23.66
C SER A 28 23.00 25.74 -23.67
N TRP A 29 23.52 26.07 -24.85
CA TRP A 29 24.75 26.90 -24.93
C TRP A 29 24.62 28.17 -24.10
N THR A 30 23.44 28.69 -23.93
CA THR A 30 23.13 29.87 -23.10
C THR A 30 23.38 29.59 -21.62
N ASP A 31 23.07 28.39 -21.13
CA ASP A 31 23.29 28.01 -19.70
C ASP A 31 24.80 27.83 -19.44
N VAL A 32 25.52 27.28 -20.40
CA VAL A 32 27.01 27.19 -20.33
C VAL A 32 27.63 28.58 -20.30
N VAL A 33 27.16 29.50 -21.13
CA VAL A 33 27.65 30.90 -21.16
C VAL A 33 27.28 31.64 -19.89
N ASN A 34 26.05 31.46 -19.36
CA ASN A 34 25.61 32.04 -18.11
C ASN A 34 26.42 31.55 -16.93
N SER A 35 26.68 30.23 -16.86
CA SER A 35 27.52 29.62 -15.83
C SER A 35 28.96 30.18 -15.87
N MET A 36 29.52 30.35 -17.07
CA MET A 36 30.83 30.99 -17.25
C MET A 36 30.85 32.47 -16.84
N ALA A 37 29.70 33.15 -16.98
CA ALA A 37 29.51 34.54 -16.58
C ALA A 37 29.13 34.72 -15.10
N GLY A 38 29.02 33.63 -14.33
CA GLY A 38 28.62 33.66 -12.92
C GLY A 38 27.13 34.02 -12.74
N ILE A 39 26.30 33.86 -13.79
CA ILE A 39 24.86 34.07 -13.73
C ILE A 39 24.24 32.77 -13.25
N GLU A 40 23.51 32.82 -12.14
CA GLU A 40 22.80 31.65 -11.59
C GLU A 40 21.74 31.16 -12.59
N THR A 41 21.80 29.88 -12.93
CA THR A 41 20.76 29.23 -13.73
C THR A 41 19.54 29.01 -12.83
N PRO A 42 18.35 29.47 -13.21
CA PRO A 42 17.14 29.21 -12.41
C PRO A 42 16.88 27.70 -12.34
N GLY A 43 16.41 27.24 -11.19
CA GLY A 43 15.96 25.85 -11.03
C GLY A 43 14.75 25.53 -11.92
N ASN A 44 14.49 24.23 -12.05
CA ASN A 44 13.29 23.78 -12.76
C ASN A 44 12.13 23.56 -11.78
N ASP A 45 10.92 23.67 -12.29
CA ASP A 45 9.71 23.31 -11.57
C ASP A 45 9.46 21.81 -11.69
N VAL A 46 9.25 21.14 -10.56
CA VAL A 46 8.83 19.73 -10.49
C VAL A 46 7.34 19.68 -10.17
N ARG A 47 6.56 19.26 -11.16
CA ARG A 47 5.12 19.06 -11.01
C ARG A 47 4.83 17.65 -10.52
N LEU A 48 4.07 17.56 -9.44
CA LEU A 48 3.67 16.28 -8.84
C LEU A 48 2.28 15.85 -9.31
N THR A 49 2.00 14.55 -9.18
CA THR A 49 0.67 13.96 -9.36
C THR A 49 -0.26 14.27 -8.19
N ILE A 50 0.29 14.74 -7.08
CA ILE A 50 -0.46 15.03 -5.85
C ILE A 50 -1.55 16.09 -6.14
N ASN A 51 -2.79 15.73 -5.80
CA ASN A 51 -3.92 16.65 -5.80
C ASN A 51 -4.05 17.25 -4.40
N SER A 52 -3.93 18.58 -4.32
CA SER A 52 -3.90 19.29 -3.02
C SER A 52 -5.17 19.13 -2.20
N GLU A 53 -6.33 19.00 -2.82
CA GLU A 53 -7.61 18.83 -2.12
C GLU A 53 -7.72 17.38 -1.54
N ILE A 54 -7.31 16.38 -2.31
CA ILE A 54 -7.28 14.98 -1.85
C ILE A 54 -6.22 14.84 -0.74
N GLN A 55 -5.05 15.46 -0.91
CA GLN A 55 -3.98 15.44 0.10
C GLN A 55 -4.44 16.05 1.43
N LYS A 56 -5.04 17.24 1.40
CA LYS A 56 -5.59 17.90 2.60
C LYS A 56 -6.66 17.05 3.28
N THR A 57 -7.52 16.42 2.49
CA THR A 57 -8.54 15.50 3.05
C THR A 57 -7.88 14.31 3.72
N ALA A 58 -6.88 13.69 3.09
CA ALA A 58 -6.12 12.58 3.67
C ALA A 58 -5.40 12.97 4.97
N GLU A 59 -4.83 14.16 5.03
CA GLU A 59 -4.20 14.71 6.24
C GLU A 59 -5.22 14.95 7.35
N SER A 60 -6.39 15.52 7.02
CA SER A 60 -7.42 15.85 8.01
C SER A 60 -8.03 14.60 8.66
N VAL A 61 -8.20 13.51 7.92
CA VAL A 61 -8.74 12.25 8.50
C VAL A 61 -7.71 11.51 9.35
N LEU A 62 -6.43 11.85 9.23
CA LEU A 62 -5.35 11.32 10.07
C LEU A 62 -5.12 12.15 11.35
N GLU A 63 -5.79 13.28 11.52
CA GLU A 63 -5.61 14.12 12.70
C GLU A 63 -5.93 13.34 13.98
N GLY A 64 -4.98 13.32 14.93
CA GLY A 64 -5.08 12.55 16.16
C GLY A 64 -4.74 11.05 16.06
N TYR A 65 -4.47 10.54 14.85
CA TYR A 65 -4.05 9.17 14.63
C TYR A 65 -2.57 9.07 14.26
N LYS A 66 -1.98 7.90 14.50
CA LYS A 66 -0.67 7.54 13.99
C LYS A 66 -0.85 6.55 12.85
N GLY A 67 -0.58 6.98 11.62
CA GLY A 67 -0.85 6.16 10.46
C GLY A 67 -0.51 6.84 9.14
N ALA A 68 -1.06 6.30 8.05
CA ALA A 68 -0.87 6.87 6.72
C ALA A 68 -2.08 6.60 5.80
N VAL A 69 -2.24 7.46 4.79
CA VAL A 69 -3.21 7.31 3.70
C VAL A 69 -2.49 7.44 2.37
N VAL A 70 -2.77 6.53 1.46
CA VAL A 70 -2.35 6.61 0.06
C VAL A 70 -3.59 6.57 -0.83
N VAL A 71 -3.68 7.51 -1.76
CA VAL A 71 -4.70 7.53 -2.81
C VAL A 71 -3.99 7.53 -4.15
N MET A 72 -4.37 6.61 -5.04
CA MET A 72 -3.75 6.51 -6.36
C MET A 72 -4.79 6.26 -7.45
N ASN A 73 -4.50 6.72 -8.66
CA ASN A 73 -5.28 6.39 -9.83
C ASN A 73 -4.91 4.98 -10.31
N PRO A 74 -5.85 4.02 -10.33
CA PRO A 74 -5.54 2.63 -10.65
C PRO A 74 -5.13 2.40 -12.09
N LYS A 75 -5.55 3.26 -13.02
CA LYS A 75 -5.28 3.12 -14.47
C LYS A 75 -3.92 3.67 -14.90
N THR A 76 -3.34 4.54 -14.09
CA THR A 76 -2.09 5.22 -14.44
C THR A 76 -0.96 4.97 -13.47
N GLY A 77 -1.27 4.59 -12.23
CA GLY A 77 -0.31 4.52 -11.13
C GLY A 77 0.01 5.87 -10.49
N ALA A 78 -0.59 6.98 -10.96
CA ALA A 78 -0.37 8.31 -10.38
C ALA A 78 -0.81 8.35 -8.91
N VAL A 79 0.09 8.73 -8.00
CA VAL A 79 -0.24 8.91 -6.58
C VAL A 79 -0.83 10.29 -6.38
N LEU A 80 -2.11 10.35 -5.99
CA LEU A 80 -2.89 11.58 -5.84
C LEU A 80 -2.82 12.15 -4.43
N ALA A 81 -2.56 11.30 -3.43
CA ALA A 81 -2.28 11.70 -2.05
C ALA A 81 -1.37 10.68 -1.38
N CYS A 82 -0.47 11.17 -0.51
CA CYS A 82 0.44 10.36 0.29
C CYS A 82 0.64 11.09 1.64
N ALA A 83 -0.24 10.82 2.58
CA ALA A 83 -0.24 11.45 3.90
C ALA A 83 0.32 10.52 4.97
N SER A 84 1.08 11.07 5.90
CA SER A 84 1.67 10.36 7.05
C SER A 84 1.46 11.18 8.32
N SER A 85 1.05 10.53 9.40
CA SER A 85 0.84 11.16 10.71
C SER A 85 1.55 10.37 11.81
N PRO A 86 2.17 11.04 12.82
CA PRO A 86 2.33 12.49 12.92
C PRO A 86 3.18 13.06 11.79
N THR A 87 3.01 14.33 11.52
CA THR A 87 3.78 15.12 10.55
C THR A 87 4.52 16.25 11.24
N TYR A 88 5.26 17.06 10.50
CA TYR A 88 6.05 18.17 11.02
C TYR A 88 5.81 19.43 10.19
N ASP A 89 6.02 20.60 10.81
CA ASP A 89 6.11 21.86 10.08
C ASP A 89 7.47 21.92 9.38
N ILE A 90 7.46 22.19 8.07
CA ILE A 90 8.69 22.30 7.28
C ILE A 90 9.60 23.45 7.76
N ASN A 91 9.03 24.47 8.40
CA ASN A 91 9.79 25.58 8.95
C ASN A 91 10.59 25.19 10.22
N ASP A 92 10.18 24.12 10.90
CA ASP A 92 10.84 23.62 12.12
C ASP A 92 11.77 22.43 11.83
N VAL A 93 11.99 22.08 10.55
CA VAL A 93 12.68 20.84 10.17
C VAL A 93 14.11 20.74 10.70
N ASP A 94 14.85 21.85 10.73
CA ASP A 94 16.25 21.86 11.22
C ASP A 94 16.32 21.56 12.72
N ASP A 95 15.40 22.12 13.52
CA ASP A 95 15.30 21.85 14.95
C ASP A 95 14.88 20.39 15.23
N ILE A 96 13.95 19.86 14.45
CA ILE A 96 13.49 18.46 14.54
C ILE A 96 14.65 17.51 14.20
N LEU A 97 15.41 17.80 13.15
CA LEU A 97 16.55 16.99 12.75
C LEU A 97 17.68 17.06 13.79
N ALA A 98 17.94 18.22 14.39
CA ALA A 98 18.89 18.37 15.49
C ALA A 98 18.48 17.53 16.71
N GLN A 99 17.21 17.54 17.09
CA GLN A 99 16.67 16.72 18.19
C GLN A 99 16.81 15.22 17.86
N SER A 100 16.47 14.81 16.66
CA SER A 100 16.62 13.42 16.20
C SER A 100 18.07 12.96 16.25
N ALA A 101 19.01 13.79 15.78
CA ALA A 101 20.44 13.50 15.80
C ALA A 101 21.01 13.40 17.22
N SER A 102 20.48 14.15 18.17
CA SER A 102 20.89 14.09 19.60
C SER A 102 20.24 12.95 20.39
N GLY A 103 19.32 12.18 19.77
CA GLY A 103 18.58 11.13 20.45
C GLY A 103 17.46 11.64 21.37
N THR A 104 17.09 12.91 21.25
CA THR A 104 16.04 13.56 22.07
C THR A 104 14.76 13.80 21.26
N ASP A 105 14.53 13.00 20.19
CA ASP A 105 13.34 13.14 19.33
C ASP A 105 12.05 12.98 20.12
N THR A 106 11.30 14.06 20.23
CA THR A 106 9.98 14.12 20.86
C THR A 106 8.84 14.12 19.84
N THR A 107 9.15 14.01 18.55
CA THR A 107 8.16 14.14 17.46
C THR A 107 7.35 12.86 17.22
N ASN A 108 7.61 11.80 18.00
CA ASN A 108 6.97 10.51 17.87
C ASN A 108 7.12 9.89 16.44
N GLY A 109 8.28 10.17 15.81
CA GLY A 109 8.64 9.69 14.48
C GLY A 109 7.94 10.44 13.35
N ALA A 110 7.74 11.75 13.48
CA ALA A 110 7.15 12.60 12.44
C ALA A 110 7.96 12.63 11.13
N LEU A 111 9.29 12.39 11.20
CA LEU A 111 10.15 12.30 10.03
C LEU A 111 9.96 11.00 9.20
N ILE A 112 9.26 10.00 9.76
CA ILE A 112 9.02 8.74 9.08
C ILE A 112 7.85 8.89 8.10
N ASN A 113 8.10 8.69 6.82
CA ASN A 113 7.00 8.52 5.85
C ASN A 113 6.38 7.13 6.01
N ARG A 114 5.32 7.05 6.83
CA ARG A 114 4.64 5.78 7.12
C ARG A 114 3.95 5.17 5.92
N ALA A 115 3.66 5.96 4.90
CA ALA A 115 3.03 5.47 3.69
C ALA A 115 3.96 4.56 2.86
N THR A 116 5.27 4.88 2.84
CA THR A 116 6.23 4.24 1.93
C THR A 116 7.40 3.57 2.63
N SER A 117 7.74 4.00 3.86
CA SER A 117 8.97 3.59 4.54
C SER A 117 8.77 2.76 5.81
N ALA A 118 7.51 2.53 6.23
CA ALA A 118 7.17 1.67 7.35
C ALA A 118 6.33 0.48 6.87
N VAL A 119 6.61 -0.69 7.42
CA VAL A 119 5.84 -1.91 7.16
C VAL A 119 5.02 -2.27 8.39
N TYR A 120 3.82 -2.75 8.14
CA TYR A 120 2.83 -3.13 9.14
C TYR A 120 2.22 -4.48 8.78
N ALA A 121 1.72 -5.20 9.76
CA ALA A 121 0.87 -6.36 9.51
C ALA A 121 -0.40 -5.90 8.76
N PRO A 122 -0.68 -6.40 7.54
CA PRO A 122 -1.84 -5.96 6.77
C PRO A 122 -3.17 -6.48 7.33
N GLY A 123 -3.13 -7.47 8.20
CA GLY A 123 -4.31 -8.11 8.74
C GLY A 123 -5.23 -8.60 7.62
N SER A 124 -6.50 -8.61 7.87
CA SER A 124 -7.51 -9.13 6.92
C SER A 124 -7.57 -8.43 5.55
N THR A 125 -6.85 -7.33 5.33
CA THR A 125 -6.73 -6.76 3.97
C THR A 125 -5.89 -7.65 3.06
N PHE A 126 -4.95 -8.43 3.60
CA PHE A 126 -4.16 -9.41 2.85
C PHE A 126 -5.00 -10.57 2.30
N LYS A 127 -6.21 -10.81 2.83
CA LYS A 127 -7.16 -11.77 2.27
C LYS A 127 -7.50 -11.51 0.80
N LEU A 128 -7.27 -10.29 0.29
CA LEU A 128 -7.38 -9.99 -1.14
C LEU A 128 -6.29 -10.70 -1.97
N VAL A 129 -5.09 -10.81 -1.44
CA VAL A 129 -3.99 -11.58 -2.07
C VAL A 129 -4.30 -13.07 -2.03
N THR A 130 -4.75 -13.59 -0.88
CA THR A 130 -5.19 -14.98 -0.73
C THR A 130 -6.34 -15.32 -1.66
N LEU A 131 -7.32 -14.42 -1.77
CA LEU A 131 -8.47 -14.57 -2.67
C LEU A 131 -8.04 -14.60 -4.14
N THR A 132 -7.05 -13.76 -4.51
CA THR A 132 -6.46 -13.79 -5.85
C THR A 132 -5.82 -15.16 -6.14
N ALA A 133 -5.07 -15.72 -5.19
CA ALA A 133 -4.47 -17.04 -5.32
C ALA A 133 -5.53 -18.13 -5.50
N LEU A 134 -6.63 -18.09 -4.74
CA LEU A 134 -7.73 -19.04 -4.83
C LEU A 134 -8.43 -19.00 -6.19
N ILE A 135 -8.81 -17.80 -6.64
CA ILE A 135 -9.61 -17.63 -7.87
C ILE A 135 -8.76 -17.90 -9.10
N GLU A 136 -7.55 -17.33 -9.20
CA GLU A 136 -6.62 -17.56 -10.32
C GLU A 136 -6.09 -19.01 -10.35
N GLY A 137 -5.93 -19.63 -9.20
CA GLY A 137 -5.55 -21.04 -9.09
C GLY A 137 -6.69 -22.02 -9.40
N ASN A 138 -7.93 -21.52 -9.63
CA ASN A 138 -9.14 -22.34 -9.77
C ASN A 138 -9.38 -23.29 -8.60
N LEU A 139 -8.93 -22.91 -7.39
CA LEU A 139 -9.09 -23.70 -6.16
C LEU A 139 -10.49 -23.50 -5.55
N ALA A 140 -11.03 -22.29 -5.67
CA ALA A 140 -12.36 -21.97 -5.15
C ALA A 140 -13.10 -20.97 -6.05
N THR A 141 -14.42 -20.93 -5.88
CA THR A 141 -15.32 -19.94 -6.48
C THR A 141 -16.02 -19.14 -5.37
N PRO A 142 -16.65 -18.00 -5.65
CA PRO A 142 -17.41 -17.25 -4.63
C PRO A 142 -18.46 -18.08 -3.88
N SER A 143 -19.00 -19.14 -4.51
CA SER A 143 -20.01 -20.03 -3.93
C SER A 143 -19.41 -21.27 -3.23
N THR A 144 -18.11 -21.48 -3.29
CA THR A 144 -17.46 -22.57 -2.55
C THR A 144 -17.71 -22.40 -1.06
N THR A 145 -18.19 -23.44 -0.40
CA THR A 145 -18.57 -23.42 1.01
C THR A 145 -17.50 -24.03 1.89
N VAL A 146 -17.39 -23.51 3.10
CA VAL A 146 -16.47 -23.98 4.14
C VAL A 146 -17.17 -23.86 5.49
N ASP A 147 -16.86 -24.75 6.43
CA ASP A 147 -17.30 -24.59 7.81
C ASP A 147 -16.39 -23.60 8.53
N ALA A 148 -16.99 -22.61 9.18
CA ALA A 148 -16.29 -21.49 9.82
C ALA A 148 -16.63 -21.43 11.33
N PRO A 149 -16.17 -22.38 12.15
CA PRO A 149 -16.34 -22.34 13.59
C PRO A 149 -15.62 -21.13 14.21
N ALA A 150 -15.97 -20.81 15.46
CA ALA A 150 -15.30 -19.74 16.21
C ALA A 150 -13.77 -19.97 16.29
N GLN A 151 -13.38 -21.23 16.48
CA GLN A 151 -12.01 -21.67 16.58
C GLN A 151 -11.85 -23.05 15.95
N MET A 152 -10.70 -23.29 15.33
CA MET A 152 -10.34 -24.62 14.82
C MET A 152 -8.83 -24.83 14.85
N THR A 153 -8.41 -26.09 14.78
CA THR A 153 -7.00 -26.44 14.64
C THR A 153 -6.67 -26.60 13.15
N ILE A 154 -5.63 -25.91 12.69
CA ILE A 154 -5.04 -26.08 11.36
C ILE A 154 -3.56 -26.41 11.56
N GLY A 155 -3.10 -27.51 10.96
CA GLY A 155 -1.77 -28.02 11.27
C GLY A 155 -1.68 -28.42 12.75
N ASN A 156 -0.82 -27.76 13.51
CA ASN A 156 -0.54 -28.10 14.93
C ASN A 156 -1.00 -27.03 15.93
N ALA A 157 -1.69 -25.97 15.46
CA ALA A 157 -2.11 -24.87 16.34
C ALA A 157 -3.48 -24.29 15.96
N SER A 158 -3.97 -23.40 16.80
CA SER A 158 -5.31 -22.83 16.67
C SER A 158 -5.36 -21.63 15.71
N VAL A 159 -6.45 -21.55 14.95
CA VAL A 159 -6.89 -20.36 14.22
C VAL A 159 -8.25 -19.95 14.80
N THR A 160 -8.41 -18.66 15.11
CA THR A 160 -9.60 -18.12 15.75
C THR A 160 -10.19 -16.97 14.94
N ASN A 161 -11.52 -16.87 14.92
CA ASN A 161 -12.20 -15.67 14.43
C ASN A 161 -12.14 -14.56 15.47
N ALA A 162 -12.27 -13.31 15.02
CA ALA A 162 -12.45 -12.19 15.92
C ALA A 162 -13.69 -12.39 16.81
N ASP A 163 -13.60 -11.94 18.05
CA ASP A 163 -14.68 -12.02 19.06
C ASP A 163 -15.23 -13.44 19.30
N ASP A 164 -14.45 -14.48 18.98
CA ASP A 164 -14.83 -15.90 19.11
C ASP A 164 -16.17 -16.26 18.43
N ILE A 165 -16.46 -15.61 17.29
CA ILE A 165 -17.71 -15.82 16.54
C ILE A 165 -17.59 -16.99 15.57
N GLY A 166 -18.49 -17.98 15.72
CA GLY A 166 -18.68 -19.04 14.72
C GLY A 166 -19.78 -18.66 13.72
N TYR A 167 -19.49 -18.90 12.44
CA TYR A 167 -20.41 -18.54 11.34
C TYR A 167 -21.14 -19.74 10.74
N GLY A 168 -20.78 -20.97 11.16
CA GLY A 168 -21.28 -22.20 10.54
C GLY A 168 -20.76 -22.37 9.11
N THR A 169 -21.52 -23.07 8.28
CA THR A 169 -21.16 -23.26 6.87
C THR A 169 -21.48 -21.99 6.07
N ILE A 170 -20.45 -21.35 5.53
CA ILE A 170 -20.57 -20.12 4.75
C ILE A 170 -19.84 -20.23 3.42
N THR A 171 -20.24 -19.41 2.44
CA THR A 171 -19.53 -19.32 1.15
C THR A 171 -18.26 -18.49 1.26
N LEU A 172 -17.31 -18.66 0.31
CA LEU A 172 -16.10 -17.84 0.22
C LEU A 172 -16.45 -16.33 0.17
N ALA A 173 -17.51 -15.95 -0.56
CA ALA A 173 -17.97 -14.56 -0.59
C ALA A 173 -18.45 -14.07 0.79
N GLN A 174 -19.21 -14.89 1.51
CA GLN A 174 -19.61 -14.59 2.88
C GLN A 174 -18.42 -14.55 3.84
N ALA A 175 -17.46 -15.47 3.71
CA ALA A 175 -16.24 -15.50 4.52
C ALA A 175 -15.41 -14.21 4.36
N LEU A 176 -15.32 -13.66 3.13
CA LEU A 176 -14.71 -12.36 2.89
C LEU A 176 -15.51 -11.23 3.56
N ALA A 177 -16.83 -11.25 3.40
CA ALA A 177 -17.72 -10.21 3.92
C ALA A 177 -17.66 -10.09 5.46
N VAL A 178 -17.67 -11.23 6.18
CA VAL A 178 -17.56 -11.26 7.64
C VAL A 178 -16.12 -11.33 8.13
N SER A 179 -15.16 -11.42 7.21
CA SER A 179 -13.71 -11.48 7.51
C SER A 179 -13.30 -12.69 8.35
N SER A 180 -13.93 -13.87 8.19
CA SER A 180 -13.64 -15.07 8.96
C SER A 180 -12.19 -15.54 8.80
N ASN A 181 -11.46 -15.67 9.91
CA ASN A 181 -10.10 -16.22 9.92
C ASN A 181 -10.11 -17.73 9.78
N THR A 182 -11.06 -18.42 10.42
CA THR A 182 -11.15 -19.87 10.35
C THR A 182 -11.48 -20.36 8.94
N ALA A 183 -12.31 -19.62 8.20
CA ALA A 183 -12.54 -19.90 6.78
C ALA A 183 -11.28 -19.61 5.93
N PHE A 184 -10.67 -18.45 6.09
CA PHE A 184 -9.48 -18.08 5.29
C PHE A 184 -8.24 -18.87 5.66
N GLY A 185 -8.13 -19.37 6.91
CA GLY A 185 -7.07 -20.30 7.31
C GLY A 185 -7.16 -21.64 6.55
N GLN A 186 -8.38 -22.20 6.41
CA GLN A 186 -8.61 -23.42 5.60
C GLN A 186 -8.31 -23.17 4.12
N PHE A 187 -8.77 -22.06 3.57
CA PHE A 187 -8.43 -21.68 2.19
C PHE A 187 -6.93 -21.40 2.02
N GLY A 188 -6.25 -20.90 3.06
CA GLY A 188 -4.79 -20.74 3.05
C GLY A 188 -4.05 -22.05 3.00
N GLU A 189 -4.54 -23.07 3.73
CA GLU A 189 -4.01 -24.44 3.64
C GLU A 189 -4.21 -25.02 2.22
N GLU A 190 -5.35 -24.78 1.59
CA GLU A 190 -5.64 -25.23 0.22
C GLU A 190 -4.75 -24.53 -0.82
N VAL A 191 -4.48 -23.22 -0.65
CA VAL A 191 -3.56 -22.43 -1.49
C VAL A 191 -2.13 -22.93 -1.34
N GLY A 192 -1.71 -23.20 -0.11
CA GLY A 192 -0.33 -23.56 0.22
C GLY A 192 0.63 -22.35 0.20
N SER A 193 1.75 -22.49 0.89
CA SER A 193 2.76 -21.44 1.06
C SER A 193 3.34 -20.95 -0.27
N ASP A 194 3.68 -21.85 -1.17
CA ASP A 194 4.25 -21.56 -2.48
C ASP A 194 3.39 -20.62 -3.34
N LEU A 195 2.10 -20.97 -3.52
CA LEU A 195 1.20 -20.18 -4.34
C LEU A 195 0.86 -18.85 -3.66
N LEU A 196 0.73 -18.84 -2.34
CA LEU A 196 0.46 -17.63 -1.55
C LEU A 196 1.61 -16.62 -1.72
N VAL A 197 2.86 -17.06 -1.51
CA VAL A 197 4.05 -16.20 -1.64
C VAL A 197 4.23 -15.74 -3.09
N LYS A 198 4.12 -16.63 -4.07
CA LYS A 198 4.18 -16.28 -5.50
C LYS A 198 3.12 -15.26 -5.91
N THR A 199 1.91 -15.38 -5.36
CA THR A 199 0.84 -14.41 -5.62
C THR A 199 1.15 -13.06 -4.99
N ALA A 200 1.64 -13.02 -3.75
CA ALA A 200 2.10 -11.80 -3.12
C ALA A 200 3.23 -11.11 -3.92
N GLN A 201 4.19 -11.89 -4.43
CA GLN A 201 5.28 -11.37 -5.27
C GLN A 201 4.78 -10.76 -6.59
N LYS A 202 3.72 -11.29 -7.21
CA LYS A 202 3.09 -10.65 -8.37
C LYS A 202 2.55 -9.26 -8.07
N PHE A 203 2.10 -9.02 -6.84
CA PHE A 203 1.69 -7.69 -6.36
C PHE A 203 2.87 -6.79 -5.97
N GLY A 204 4.10 -7.30 -5.94
CA GLY A 204 5.31 -6.54 -5.64
C GLY A 204 5.91 -6.80 -4.25
N PHE A 205 5.36 -7.71 -3.44
CA PHE A 205 5.98 -8.11 -2.17
C PHE A 205 7.37 -8.72 -2.41
N GLY A 206 8.27 -8.52 -1.47
CA GLY A 206 9.65 -9.01 -1.52
C GLY A 206 10.65 -8.03 -2.14
N SER A 207 10.19 -6.91 -2.72
CA SER A 207 11.05 -5.90 -3.32
C SER A 207 10.61 -4.49 -2.96
N ALA A 208 11.55 -3.57 -2.88
CA ALA A 208 11.23 -2.14 -2.78
C ALA A 208 10.50 -1.70 -4.05
N ILE A 209 9.44 -0.90 -3.87
CA ILE A 209 8.65 -0.37 -5.00
C ILE A 209 9.49 0.69 -5.70
N ASP A 210 9.77 0.49 -6.99
CA ASP A 210 10.48 1.46 -7.83
C ASP A 210 9.56 2.66 -8.09
N THR A 211 9.87 3.80 -7.47
CA THR A 211 9.11 5.06 -7.61
C THR A 211 10.03 6.26 -7.37
N ASP A 212 9.49 7.48 -7.46
CA ASP A 212 10.27 8.74 -7.37
C ASP A 212 10.81 9.03 -5.97
N ILE A 213 10.35 8.34 -4.96
CA ILE A 213 10.81 8.49 -3.56
C ILE A 213 11.23 7.14 -2.99
N PRO A 214 12.09 7.09 -1.96
CA PRO A 214 12.48 5.84 -1.32
C PRO A 214 11.29 5.08 -0.74
N THR A 215 11.29 3.75 -0.92
CA THR A 215 10.30 2.83 -0.36
C THR A 215 10.98 1.68 0.36
N THR A 216 10.30 1.13 1.35
CA THR A 216 10.70 -0.12 2.02
C THR A 216 9.98 -1.30 1.37
N ALA A 217 10.69 -2.40 1.18
CA ALA A 217 10.09 -3.62 0.66
C ALA A 217 9.04 -4.17 1.62
N SER A 218 7.87 -4.53 1.09
CA SER A 218 6.89 -5.34 1.80
C SER A 218 7.38 -6.78 1.88
N LEU A 219 7.10 -7.47 2.96
CA LEU A 219 7.76 -8.73 3.32
C LEU A 219 6.82 -9.92 3.22
N MET A 220 7.34 -11.05 2.77
CA MET A 220 6.77 -12.39 2.89
C MET A 220 7.84 -13.33 3.42
N PRO A 221 7.47 -14.38 4.19
CA PRO A 221 8.42 -15.42 4.57
C PRO A 221 8.83 -16.26 3.36
N ASP A 222 9.92 -17.03 3.51
CA ASP A 222 10.27 -18.06 2.55
C ASP A 222 9.20 -19.17 2.60
N PRO A 223 8.59 -19.57 1.49
CA PRO A 223 7.54 -20.58 1.49
C PRO A 223 8.01 -21.95 2.00
N ASP A 224 9.29 -22.30 1.81
CA ASP A 224 9.86 -23.56 2.28
C ASP A 224 10.03 -23.62 3.82
N GLU A 225 10.02 -22.47 4.49
CA GLU A 225 10.11 -22.36 5.94
C GLU A 225 8.74 -22.36 6.64
N MET A 226 7.64 -22.17 5.88
CA MET A 226 6.29 -22.02 6.44
C MET A 226 5.65 -23.38 6.76
N THR A 227 5.22 -23.56 7.99
CA THR A 227 4.34 -24.66 8.39
C THR A 227 2.92 -24.44 7.88
N THR A 228 2.09 -25.50 7.92
CA THR A 228 0.66 -25.40 7.56
C THR A 228 -0.08 -24.33 8.38
N TRP A 229 0.18 -24.28 9.68
CA TRP A 229 -0.43 -23.27 10.57
C TRP A 229 0.03 -21.85 10.22
N GLU A 230 1.32 -21.66 9.95
CA GLU A 230 1.86 -20.36 9.54
C GLU A 230 1.27 -19.93 8.19
N THR A 231 1.11 -20.84 7.25
CA THR A 231 0.44 -20.55 5.96
C THR A 231 -1.00 -20.11 6.18
N ALA A 232 -1.74 -20.76 7.08
CA ALA A 232 -3.11 -20.39 7.41
C ALA A 232 -3.21 -18.96 8.01
N TRP A 233 -2.31 -18.61 8.93
CA TRP A 233 -2.28 -17.26 9.51
C TRP A 233 -1.75 -16.19 8.55
N ALA A 234 -0.74 -16.51 7.74
CA ALA A 234 -0.26 -15.62 6.69
C ALA A 234 -1.38 -15.31 5.66
N ALA A 235 -2.19 -16.33 5.32
CA ALA A 235 -3.36 -16.15 4.44
C ALA A 235 -4.43 -15.20 5.05
N CYS A 236 -4.47 -15.08 6.37
CA CYS A 236 -5.29 -14.10 7.09
C CYS A 236 -4.63 -12.72 7.22
N GLY A 237 -3.35 -12.59 6.84
CA GLY A 237 -2.60 -11.34 6.91
C GLY A 237 -1.89 -11.10 8.24
N GLN A 238 -1.74 -12.10 9.06
CA GLN A 238 -0.98 -12.03 10.31
C GLN A 238 0.47 -12.45 10.04
N PRO A 239 1.46 -11.65 10.45
CA PRO A 239 2.86 -12.02 10.29
C PRO A 239 3.18 -13.30 11.06
N VAL A 240 3.83 -14.21 10.39
CA VAL A 240 4.28 -15.49 10.92
C VAL A 240 5.76 -15.68 10.63
N GLY A 241 6.39 -16.56 11.34
CA GLY A 241 7.77 -16.97 11.14
C GLY A 241 8.71 -16.40 12.21
N GLU A 242 9.35 -17.33 12.92
CA GLU A 242 10.57 -17.10 13.71
C GLU A 242 11.73 -17.84 13.00
N HIS A 243 11.79 -17.70 11.67
CA HIS A 243 12.71 -18.39 10.78
C HIS A 243 13.84 -17.48 10.33
N ALA A 244 14.71 -17.98 9.44
CA ALA A 244 15.79 -17.19 8.86
C ALA A 244 15.25 -16.09 7.93
N SER A 245 14.12 -16.33 7.26
CA SER A 245 13.42 -15.33 6.47
C SER A 245 12.64 -14.34 7.36
N PRO A 246 12.35 -13.13 6.87
CA PRO A 246 11.60 -12.16 7.65
C PRO A 246 10.16 -12.65 7.90
N ALA A 247 9.63 -12.34 9.08
CA ALA A 247 8.22 -12.60 9.38
C ALA A 247 7.32 -11.81 8.39
N GLY A 248 6.27 -12.44 7.91
CA GLY A 248 5.33 -11.86 6.97
C GLY A 248 3.96 -12.57 6.95
N PRO A 249 2.96 -11.97 6.27
CA PRO A 249 3.07 -10.75 5.47
C PRO A 249 3.24 -9.47 6.30
N GLN A 250 4.08 -8.56 5.81
CA GLN A 250 4.16 -7.18 6.27
C GLN A 250 4.13 -6.26 5.05
N ALA A 251 3.39 -5.18 5.11
CA ALA A 251 3.16 -4.32 3.96
C ALA A 251 3.32 -2.83 4.29
N THR A 252 3.82 -2.06 3.32
CA THR A 252 3.66 -0.60 3.34
C THR A 252 2.22 -0.23 2.96
N VAL A 253 1.77 0.96 3.32
CA VAL A 253 0.44 1.44 2.93
C VAL A 253 0.34 1.59 1.41
N LEU A 254 1.43 2.04 0.75
CA LEU A 254 1.51 2.09 -0.71
C LEU A 254 1.34 0.70 -1.34
N GLN A 255 1.95 -0.34 -0.78
CA GLN A 255 1.81 -1.71 -1.28
C GLN A 255 0.35 -2.18 -1.25
N MET A 256 -0.38 -1.91 -0.17
CA MET A 256 -1.78 -2.30 -0.08
C MET A 256 -2.69 -1.46 -0.98
N ALA A 257 -2.35 -0.19 -1.23
CA ALA A 257 -3.00 0.62 -2.25
C ALA A 257 -2.79 0.04 -3.65
N MET A 258 -1.57 -0.47 -3.96
CA MET A 258 -1.28 -1.17 -5.22
C MET A 258 -2.08 -2.46 -5.38
N VAL A 259 -2.30 -3.21 -4.29
CA VAL A 259 -3.16 -4.42 -4.33
C VAL A 259 -4.59 -4.03 -4.74
N ALA A 260 -5.18 -3.02 -4.08
CA ALA A 260 -6.52 -2.54 -4.43
C ALA A 260 -6.57 -1.97 -5.86
N SER A 261 -5.52 -1.23 -6.25
CA SER A 261 -5.40 -0.64 -7.59
C SER A 261 -5.37 -1.69 -8.70
N ALA A 262 -4.63 -2.79 -8.52
CA ALA A 262 -4.59 -3.85 -9.52
C ALA A 262 -5.95 -4.55 -9.69
N ILE A 263 -6.71 -4.75 -8.61
CA ILE A 263 -8.07 -5.28 -8.66
C ILE A 263 -8.98 -4.29 -9.42
N ALA A 264 -8.90 -3.00 -9.10
CA ALA A 264 -9.66 -1.93 -9.73
C ALA A 264 -9.31 -1.73 -11.22
N ASN A 265 -8.14 -2.16 -11.65
CA ASN A 265 -7.62 -1.99 -13.02
C ASN A 265 -7.60 -3.33 -13.78
N ASP A 266 -8.67 -4.12 -13.68
CA ASP A 266 -8.84 -5.37 -14.43
C ASP A 266 -7.67 -6.37 -14.26
N GLY A 267 -7.03 -6.35 -13.11
CA GLY A 267 -5.91 -7.22 -12.76
C GLY A 267 -4.54 -6.73 -13.22
N VAL A 268 -4.44 -5.55 -13.79
CA VAL A 268 -3.18 -4.94 -14.23
C VAL A 268 -2.61 -4.05 -13.15
N LEU A 269 -1.37 -4.32 -12.75
CA LEU A 269 -0.64 -3.53 -11.77
C LEU A 269 0.14 -2.42 -12.48
N GLU A 270 -0.14 -1.18 -12.16
CA GLU A 270 0.60 -0.01 -12.66
C GLU A 270 1.70 0.41 -11.68
N LYS A 271 2.83 0.88 -12.23
CA LYS A 271 3.94 1.44 -11.44
C LYS A 271 3.49 2.74 -10.79
N PRO A 272 3.57 2.88 -9.45
CA PRO A 272 3.27 4.15 -8.80
C PRO A 272 4.32 5.21 -9.12
N TYR A 273 3.89 6.46 -9.28
CA TYR A 273 4.77 7.60 -9.48
C TYR A 273 4.19 8.87 -8.87
N PHE A 274 5.09 9.80 -8.51
CA PHE A 274 4.78 11.08 -7.86
C PHE A 274 5.11 12.27 -8.76
N VAL A 275 6.08 12.14 -9.68
CA VAL A 275 6.49 13.22 -10.57
C VAL A 275 5.73 13.14 -11.88
N GLU A 276 4.86 14.12 -12.14
CA GLU A 276 4.10 14.24 -13.40
C GLU A 276 4.97 14.81 -14.52
N GLY A 277 5.77 15.84 -14.20
CA GLY A 277 6.60 16.51 -15.19
C GLY A 277 7.62 17.45 -14.57
N ILE A 278 8.61 17.82 -15.38
CA ILE A 278 9.65 18.80 -15.03
C ILE A 278 9.63 19.89 -16.09
N TYR A 279 9.65 21.16 -15.67
CA TYR A 279 9.54 22.34 -16.52
C TYR A 279 10.68 23.32 -16.24
N ASN A 280 11.25 23.92 -17.28
CA ASN A 280 12.26 24.97 -17.12
C ASN A 280 11.60 26.32 -16.76
N ALA A 281 12.44 27.35 -16.50
CA ALA A 281 11.98 28.69 -16.17
C ALA A 281 11.16 29.38 -17.28
N GLN A 282 11.19 28.87 -18.51
CA GLN A 282 10.40 29.33 -19.64
C GLN A 282 9.06 28.58 -19.76
N GLY A 283 8.81 27.59 -18.88
CA GLY A 283 7.63 26.74 -18.91
C GLY A 283 7.71 25.62 -19.94
N GLU A 284 8.87 25.39 -20.54
CA GLU A 284 9.08 24.27 -21.45
C GLU A 284 9.26 22.96 -20.66
N ARG A 285 8.58 21.91 -21.09
CA ARG A 285 8.59 20.62 -20.41
C ARG A 285 9.77 19.74 -20.86
N SER A 286 10.66 19.39 -19.91
CA SER A 286 11.80 18.51 -20.14
C SER A 286 11.48 17.04 -19.89
N PHE A 287 10.56 16.78 -18.95
CA PHE A 287 10.13 15.43 -18.60
C PHE A 287 8.61 15.38 -18.48
N SER A 288 8.05 14.27 -18.92
CA SER A 288 6.63 13.92 -18.70
C SER A 288 6.56 12.45 -18.34
N ALA A 289 5.97 12.16 -17.20
CA ALA A 289 5.70 10.78 -16.82
C ALA A 289 4.77 10.12 -17.85
N THR A 290 5.01 8.85 -18.11
CA THR A 290 4.14 7.99 -18.88
C THR A 290 3.76 6.80 -17.99
N PRO A 291 2.47 6.49 -17.84
CA PRO A 291 2.03 5.31 -17.12
C PRO A 291 2.79 4.06 -17.59
N LYS A 292 3.22 3.24 -16.64
CA LYS A 292 3.99 2.03 -16.92
C LYS A 292 3.38 0.85 -16.18
N SER A 293 2.91 -0.13 -16.95
CA SER A 293 2.44 -1.37 -16.37
C SER A 293 3.60 -2.23 -15.86
N LEU A 294 3.41 -2.81 -14.68
CA LEU A 294 4.28 -3.82 -14.08
C LEU A 294 3.84 -5.25 -14.49
N GLY A 295 2.71 -5.37 -15.19
CA GLY A 295 2.16 -6.62 -15.67
C GLY A 295 0.80 -6.97 -15.07
N SER A 296 0.25 -8.09 -15.53
CA SER A 296 -1.01 -8.61 -15.01
C SER A 296 -0.74 -9.52 -13.81
N VAL A 297 -1.42 -9.26 -12.70
CA VAL A 297 -1.36 -10.08 -11.47
C VAL A 297 -2.48 -11.10 -11.43
N MET A 298 -3.58 -10.82 -12.14
CA MET A 298 -4.75 -11.70 -12.32
C MET A 298 -5.45 -11.40 -13.64
N SER A 299 -6.37 -12.27 -14.04
CA SER A 299 -7.25 -12.03 -15.19
C SER A 299 -8.33 -10.97 -14.88
N SER A 300 -8.84 -10.28 -15.91
CA SER A 300 -9.95 -9.33 -15.75
C SER A 300 -11.20 -9.97 -15.18
N SER A 301 -11.48 -11.25 -15.53
CA SER A 301 -12.60 -11.99 -14.95
C SER A 301 -12.43 -12.22 -13.44
N SER A 302 -11.23 -12.54 -12.98
CA SER A 302 -10.94 -12.70 -11.56
C SER A 302 -11.02 -11.36 -10.82
N ALA A 303 -10.46 -10.30 -11.40
CA ALA A 303 -10.54 -8.95 -10.85
C ALA A 303 -12.00 -8.52 -10.65
N LYS A 304 -12.87 -8.75 -11.63
CA LYS A 304 -14.31 -8.49 -11.53
C LYS A 304 -14.96 -9.30 -10.41
N THR A 305 -14.67 -10.61 -10.37
CA THR A 305 -15.21 -11.49 -9.31
C THR A 305 -14.80 -11.01 -7.91
N ILE A 306 -13.54 -10.62 -7.74
CA ILE A 306 -13.02 -10.10 -6.47
C ILE A 306 -13.68 -8.76 -6.14
N THR A 307 -13.87 -7.88 -7.12
CA THR A 307 -14.59 -6.60 -6.94
C THR A 307 -15.99 -6.81 -6.40
N GLU A 308 -16.78 -7.72 -7.01
CA GLU A 308 -18.13 -8.05 -6.54
C GLU A 308 -18.14 -8.57 -5.09
N MET A 309 -17.13 -9.38 -4.73
CA MET A 309 -16.98 -9.85 -3.34
C MET A 309 -16.59 -8.71 -2.39
N MET A 310 -15.73 -7.78 -2.81
CA MET A 310 -15.36 -6.59 -2.03
C MET A 310 -16.54 -5.62 -1.85
N GLU A 311 -17.42 -5.49 -2.84
CA GLU A 311 -18.69 -4.77 -2.70
C GLU A 311 -19.58 -5.42 -1.61
N GLY A 312 -19.59 -6.74 -1.54
CA GLY A 312 -20.28 -7.50 -0.49
C GLY A 312 -19.80 -7.14 0.92
N VAL A 313 -18.49 -6.91 1.10
CA VAL A 313 -17.89 -6.45 2.37
C VAL A 313 -18.46 -5.09 2.78
N VAL A 314 -18.55 -4.14 1.83
CA VAL A 314 -19.08 -2.79 2.09
C VAL A 314 -20.60 -2.80 2.22
N ASN A 315 -21.32 -3.58 1.41
CA ASN A 315 -22.76 -3.57 1.42
C ASN A 315 -23.36 -4.29 2.64
N ASN A 316 -22.79 -5.41 3.06
CA ASN A 316 -23.40 -6.31 4.04
C ASN A 316 -22.42 -6.87 5.08
N GLY A 317 -21.13 -6.53 5.00
CA GLY A 317 -20.06 -7.08 5.84
C GLY A 317 -19.47 -6.06 6.81
N THR A 318 -18.20 -6.26 7.11
CA THR A 318 -17.43 -5.44 8.08
C THR A 318 -17.13 -4.03 7.59
N GLY A 319 -17.29 -3.76 6.29
CA GLY A 319 -16.94 -2.48 5.65
C GLY A 319 -18.10 -1.49 5.49
N THR A 320 -19.24 -1.69 6.18
CA THR A 320 -20.45 -0.86 6.00
C THR A 320 -20.26 0.63 6.26
N GLY A 321 -19.27 1.00 7.06
CA GLY A 321 -18.88 2.40 7.30
C GLY A 321 -18.29 3.12 6.07
N ALA A 322 -17.88 2.38 5.04
CA ALA A 322 -17.35 2.94 3.80
C ALA A 322 -18.42 3.19 2.72
N LYS A 323 -19.69 2.98 3.02
CA LYS A 323 -20.79 3.25 2.06
C LYS A 323 -20.85 4.73 1.68
N ILE A 324 -20.95 4.99 0.38
CA ILE A 324 -21.18 6.33 -0.17
C ILE A 324 -22.53 6.31 -0.88
N GLN A 325 -23.40 7.26 -0.56
CA GLN A 325 -24.73 7.31 -1.17
C GLN A 325 -24.62 7.54 -2.69
N GLY A 326 -25.19 6.63 -3.47
CA GLY A 326 -25.21 6.70 -4.92
C GLY A 326 -23.92 6.27 -5.61
N VAL A 327 -22.93 5.75 -4.86
CA VAL A 327 -21.64 5.25 -5.39
C VAL A 327 -21.41 3.84 -4.90
N GLN A 328 -21.13 2.91 -5.82
CA GLN A 328 -20.68 1.57 -5.46
C GLN A 328 -19.23 1.63 -4.96
N VAL A 329 -19.00 1.03 -3.79
CA VAL A 329 -17.68 0.97 -3.16
C VAL A 329 -17.28 -0.48 -3.00
N ALA A 330 -16.10 -0.82 -3.48
CA ALA A 330 -15.45 -2.10 -3.21
C ALA A 330 -14.36 -1.90 -2.15
N GLY A 331 -14.38 -2.70 -1.08
CA GLY A 331 -13.40 -2.51 -0.01
C GLY A 331 -13.23 -3.72 0.89
N LYS A 332 -12.18 -3.68 1.70
CA LYS A 332 -11.87 -4.67 2.73
C LYS A 332 -11.30 -3.99 3.96
N THR A 333 -11.88 -4.29 5.09
CA THR A 333 -11.37 -3.91 6.41
C THR A 333 -10.26 -4.86 6.85
N GLY A 334 -9.36 -4.39 7.70
CA GLY A 334 -8.37 -5.20 8.36
C GLY A 334 -8.14 -4.74 9.79
N THR A 335 -7.86 -5.69 10.65
CA THR A 335 -7.33 -5.46 11.98
C THR A 335 -6.21 -6.45 12.14
N ALA A 336 -5.01 -5.97 12.42
CA ALA A 336 -3.87 -6.82 12.73
C ALA A 336 -3.57 -6.73 14.21
N GLU A 337 -3.52 -7.86 14.86
CA GLU A 337 -3.06 -7.95 16.22
C GLU A 337 -1.56 -7.66 16.25
N THR A 338 -1.15 -6.81 17.18
CA THR A 338 0.26 -6.50 17.39
C THR A 338 0.64 -6.85 18.83
N ASN A 339 1.93 -7.11 19.06
CA ASN A 339 2.44 -7.26 20.44
C ASN A 339 2.51 -5.92 21.18
N LYS A 340 1.83 -4.88 20.69
CA LYS A 340 1.75 -3.54 21.24
C LYS A 340 0.40 -3.35 21.96
N GLU A 341 0.28 -2.26 22.66
CA GLU A 341 -0.96 -1.84 23.32
C GLU A 341 -2.13 -1.57 22.33
N TYR A 342 -1.83 -1.43 21.03
CA TYR A 342 -2.79 -1.07 19.99
C TYR A 342 -2.72 -2.05 18.81
N ASN A 343 -3.87 -2.31 18.20
CA ASN A 343 -3.98 -3.04 16.93
C ASN A 343 -3.80 -2.08 15.75
N ASP A 344 -3.20 -2.57 14.66
CA ASP A 344 -3.14 -1.82 13.41
C ASP A 344 -4.49 -1.98 12.66
N SER A 345 -5.21 -0.87 12.46
CA SER A 345 -6.49 -0.86 11.74
C SER A 345 -6.28 -0.45 10.29
N TRP A 346 -6.91 -1.18 9.37
CA TRP A 346 -6.78 -1.01 7.94
C TRP A 346 -8.12 -0.89 7.22
N PHE A 347 -8.11 -0.12 6.16
CA PHE A 347 -9.08 -0.20 5.10
C PHE A 347 -8.37 -0.04 3.76
N VAL A 348 -8.68 -0.93 2.80
CA VAL A 348 -8.27 -0.82 1.40
C VAL A 348 -9.48 -0.94 0.52
N GLY A 349 -9.55 -0.15 -0.56
CA GLY A 349 -10.72 -0.17 -1.44
C GLY A 349 -10.63 0.85 -2.55
N PHE A 350 -11.65 0.88 -3.38
CA PHE A 350 -11.79 1.83 -4.48
C PHE A 350 -13.25 2.17 -4.75
N ALA A 351 -13.45 3.34 -5.33
CA ALA A 351 -14.78 3.86 -5.71
C ALA A 351 -14.64 4.85 -6.89
N PRO A 352 -15.62 4.90 -7.79
CA PRO A 352 -16.69 3.90 -7.94
C PRO A 352 -16.14 2.54 -8.39
N SER A 353 -16.75 1.43 -7.97
CA SER A 353 -16.24 0.08 -8.27
C SER A 353 -16.50 -0.37 -9.70
N ASP A 354 -17.51 0.20 -10.34
CA ASP A 354 -17.89 -0.09 -11.73
C ASP A 354 -17.05 0.69 -12.77
N SER A 355 -16.40 1.76 -12.36
CA SER A 355 -15.57 2.60 -13.23
C SER A 355 -14.48 3.33 -12.43
N PRO A 356 -13.52 2.60 -11.82
CA PRO A 356 -12.46 3.20 -11.02
C PRO A 356 -11.57 4.15 -11.83
N SER A 357 -11.26 5.32 -11.25
CA SER A 357 -10.47 6.36 -11.94
C SER A 357 -9.51 7.09 -10.99
#